data_46d0a7f3c6d25b11d2f87a8e68064277
#
_entry.id   46d0a7f3c6d25b11d2f87a8e68064277
#
_cell.length_a   1.000
_cell.length_b   1.000
_cell.length_c   1.000
_cell.angle_alpha   90.00
_cell.angle_beta   90.00
_cell.angle_gamma   90.00
#
_symmetry.space_group_name_H-M   'P 1'
#
loop_
_entity.id
_entity.type
_entity.pdbx_description
1 polymer ?
#
loop_
_entity_poly.entity_id
_entity_poly.type
_entity_poly.pdbx_seq_one_letter_code
_entity_poly.pdbx_strand_id
1 'polypeptide(L)' 'MDILKFLDQHRLTNRWLIAQLRMVGYDVSDSFISRILSGERNSDYAQEVRTAAAAICRRYEAGMEERSTNNAEAVQDGC' A
#
# COMPACT_ATOMS: atom_id res chain seq x y z
N MET A 1 6.27 7.39 7.48
CA MET A 1 6.37 6.95 6.07
C MET A 1 5.50 7.82 5.19
N ASP A 2 6.02 8.23 4.05
CA ASP A 2 5.23 9.02 3.11
C ASP A 2 4.60 8.06 2.11
N ILE A 3 3.34 7.77 2.33
CA ILE A 3 2.63 6.77 1.54
C ILE A 3 2.45 7.23 0.09
N LEU A 4 2.17 8.53 -0.12
CA LEU A 4 2.03 9.04 -1.48
C LEU A 4 3.32 8.85 -2.26
N LYS A 5 4.44 9.12 -1.62
CA LYS A 5 5.73 8.96 -2.26
C LYS A 5 6.01 7.49 -2.54
N PHE A 6 5.64 6.64 -1.61
CA PHE A 6 5.80 5.21 -1.79
C PHE A 6 5.01 4.73 -3.01
N LEU A 7 3.76 5.14 -3.12
CA LEU A 7 2.93 4.73 -4.25
C LEU A 7 3.54 5.21 -5.56
N ASP A 8 4.03 6.43 -5.58
CA ASP A 8 4.63 6.98 -6.78
C ASP A 8 5.89 6.23 -7.17
N GLN A 9 6.73 5.93 -6.19
CA GLN A 9 7.97 5.23 -6.44
C GLN A 9 7.75 3.84 -7.02
N HIS A 10 6.69 3.18 -6.59
CA HIS A 10 6.41 1.82 -7.05
C HIS A 10 5.36 1.79 -8.15
N ARG A 11 4.95 2.98 -8.62
CA ARG A 11 3.95 3.11 -9.68
C ARG A 11 2.64 2.42 -9.31
N LEU A 12 2.28 2.55 -8.05
CA LEU A 12 1.03 2.01 -7.55
C LEU A 12 -0.01 3.13 -7.52
N THR A 13 -1.26 2.75 -7.58
CA THR A 13 -2.35 3.74 -7.60
C THR A 13 -3.10 3.74 -6.30
N ASN A 14 -3.91 4.78 -6.09
CA ASN A 14 -4.80 4.81 -4.93
C ASN A 14 -5.75 3.62 -4.97
N ARG A 15 -6.15 3.21 -6.17
CA ARG A 15 -7.02 2.06 -6.32
C ARG A 15 -6.41 0.80 -5.76
N TRP A 16 -5.12 0.61 -6.02
CA TRP A 16 -4.40 -0.55 -5.49
C TRP A 16 -4.46 -0.52 -3.96
N LEU A 17 -4.20 0.65 -3.37
CA LEU A 17 -4.19 0.77 -1.92
C LEU A 17 -5.58 0.54 -1.33
N ILE A 18 -6.61 1.06 -1.99
CA ILE A 18 -7.98 0.86 -1.55
C ILE A 18 -8.32 -0.63 -1.54
N ALA A 19 -7.92 -1.35 -2.57
CA ALA A 19 -8.18 -2.79 -2.63
C ALA A 19 -7.49 -3.51 -1.49
N GLN A 20 -6.27 -3.13 -1.17
CA GLN A 20 -5.53 -3.75 -0.07
C GLN A 20 -6.19 -3.44 1.28
N LEU A 21 -6.62 -2.19 1.45
CA LEU A 21 -7.30 -1.80 2.68
C LEU A 21 -8.60 -2.56 2.85
N ARG A 22 -9.32 -2.77 1.77
CA ARG A 22 -10.57 -3.51 1.83
C ARG A 22 -10.34 -4.93 2.32
N MET A 23 -9.22 -5.51 1.92
CA MET A 23 -8.89 -6.87 2.33
C MET A 23 -8.64 -6.98 3.84
N VAL A 24 -8.23 -5.89 4.47
CA VAL A 24 -8.02 -5.89 5.90
C VAL A 24 -9.15 -5.21 6.67
N GLY A 25 -10.27 -4.99 5.99
CA GLY A 25 -11.47 -4.51 6.68
C GLY A 25 -11.76 -3.02 6.61
N TYR A 26 -11.01 -2.27 5.80
CA TYR A 26 -11.24 -0.83 5.68
C TYR A 26 -11.82 -0.52 4.31
N ASP A 27 -13.08 -0.12 4.29
CA ASP A 27 -13.77 0.23 3.05
C ASP A 27 -13.74 1.74 2.90
N VAL A 28 -12.84 2.23 2.07
CA VAL A 28 -12.67 3.67 1.87
C VAL A 28 -12.78 4.01 0.40
N SER A 29 -13.23 5.24 0.13
CA SER A 29 -13.35 5.70 -1.25
C SER A 29 -12.06 6.33 -1.71
N ASP A 30 -11.94 6.53 -3.02
CA ASP A 30 -10.78 7.18 -3.61
C ASP A 30 -10.64 8.60 -3.06
N SER A 31 -11.73 9.35 -2.96
CA SER A 31 -11.69 10.70 -2.41
C SER A 31 -11.20 10.70 -0.98
N PHE A 32 -11.68 9.75 -0.21
CA PHE A 32 -11.34 9.70 1.21
C PHE A 32 -9.86 9.37 1.38
N ILE A 33 -9.36 8.39 0.65
CA ILE A 33 -7.97 7.98 0.78
C ILE A 33 -7.07 9.13 0.31
N SER A 34 -7.48 9.83 -0.73
CA SER A 34 -6.71 10.96 -1.25
C SER A 34 -6.57 12.04 -0.18
N ARG A 35 -7.64 12.32 0.55
CA ARG A 35 -7.61 13.34 1.59
C ARG A 35 -6.79 12.90 2.80
N ILE A 36 -6.85 11.62 3.12
CA ILE A 36 -6.06 11.09 4.21
C ILE A 36 -4.58 11.21 3.88
N LEU A 37 -4.20 10.83 2.68
CA LEU A 37 -2.79 10.81 2.30
C LEU A 37 -2.22 12.22 2.13
N SER A 38 -3.06 13.18 1.75
CA SER A 38 -2.61 14.56 1.61
C SER A 38 -2.57 15.29 2.94
N GLY A 39 -3.11 14.68 3.99
CA GLY A 39 -3.12 15.31 5.31
C GLY A 39 -4.35 16.15 5.59
N GLU A 40 -5.31 16.22 4.66
CA GLU A 40 -6.50 17.01 4.86
C GLU A 40 -7.45 16.38 5.87
N ARG A 41 -7.46 15.08 5.97
CA ARG A 41 -8.29 14.36 6.93
C ARG A 41 -7.42 13.79 8.02
N ASN A 42 -7.79 14.09 9.26
CA ASN A 42 -6.98 13.68 10.38
C ASN A 42 -7.81 13.17 11.55
N SER A 43 -8.98 12.61 11.25
CA SER A 43 -9.82 12.01 12.28
C SER A 43 -9.19 10.72 12.80
N ASP A 44 -9.75 10.19 13.87
CA ASP A 44 -9.24 8.93 14.42
C ASP A 44 -9.30 7.81 13.40
N TYR A 45 -10.40 7.74 12.65
CA TYR A 45 -10.54 6.73 11.62
C TYR A 45 -9.51 6.95 10.51
N ALA A 46 -9.27 8.21 10.15
CA ALA A 46 -8.28 8.52 9.12
C ALA A 46 -6.89 8.07 9.56
N GLN A 47 -6.57 8.25 10.83
CA GLN A 47 -5.29 7.81 11.35
C GLN A 47 -5.18 6.29 11.36
N GLU A 48 -6.27 5.62 11.68
CA GLU A 48 -6.31 4.15 11.64
C GLU A 48 -6.05 3.66 10.22
N VAL A 49 -6.73 4.27 9.25
CA VAL A 49 -6.56 3.89 7.85
C VAL A 49 -5.13 4.16 7.39
N ARG A 50 -4.57 5.29 7.81
CA ARG A 50 -3.20 5.63 7.44
C ARG A 50 -2.20 4.62 8.03
N THR A 51 -2.42 4.21 9.26
CA THR A 51 -1.56 3.22 9.90
C THR A 51 -1.65 1.88 9.17
N ALA A 52 -2.87 1.49 8.80
CA ALA A 52 -3.06 0.25 8.05
C ALA A 52 -2.40 0.34 6.69
N ALA A 53 -2.51 1.50 6.03
CA ALA A 53 -1.89 1.70 4.73
C ALA A 53 -0.37 1.62 4.83
N ALA A 54 0.20 2.19 5.88
CA ALA A 54 1.65 2.12 6.07
C ALA A 54 2.10 0.67 6.28
N ALA A 55 1.33 -0.10 7.02
CA ALA A 55 1.64 -1.51 7.24
C ALA A 55 1.59 -2.29 5.93
N ILE A 56 0.60 -1.97 5.10
CA ILE A 56 0.45 -2.61 3.79
C ILE A 56 1.67 -2.31 2.93
N CYS A 57 2.10 -1.06 2.91
CA CYS A 57 3.27 -0.65 2.13
C CYS A 57 4.53 -1.38 2.59
N ARG A 58 4.70 -1.54 3.90
CA ARG A 58 5.86 -2.24 4.43
C ARG A 58 5.86 -3.70 4.02
N ARG A 59 4.69 -4.32 4.05
CA ARG A 59 4.57 -5.70 3.64
C ARG A 59 4.85 -5.86 2.17
N TYR A 60 4.43 -4.89 1.38
CA TYR A 60 4.67 -4.92 -0.06
C TYR A 60 6.18 -4.87 -0.32
N GLU A 61 6.88 -3.99 0.37
CA GLU A 61 8.32 -3.88 0.21
C GLU A 61 9.02 -5.16 0.64
N ALA A 62 8.62 -5.71 1.76
CA ALA A 62 9.22 -6.95 2.24
C ALA A 62 8.99 -8.08 1.25
N GLY A 63 7.78 -8.14 0.71
CA GLY A 63 7.47 -9.15 -0.29
C GLY A 63 8.29 -8.98 -1.56
N MET A 64 8.55 -7.75 -1.95
CA MET A 64 9.36 -7.49 -3.12
C MET A 64 10.81 -7.93 -2.91
N GLU A 65 11.33 -7.67 -1.74
CA GLU A 65 12.70 -8.07 -1.44
C GLU A 65 12.82 -9.58 -1.43
N GLU A 66 11.85 -10.24 -0.84
CA GLU A 66 11.84 -11.69 -0.83
C GLU A 66 11.68 -12.23 -2.23
N ARG A 67 10.83 -11.58 -3.01
CA ARG A 67 10.57 -12.00 -4.36
C ARG A 67 11.82 -11.82 -5.22
N SER A 68 12.56 -10.75 -4.99
CA SER A 68 13.80 -10.53 -5.72
C SER A 68 14.80 -11.63 -5.41
N THR A 69 14.86 -12.02 -4.15
CA THR A 69 15.76 -13.07 -3.75
C THR A 69 15.32 -14.40 -4.36
N ASN A 70 14.03 -14.66 -4.28
CA ASN A 70 13.52 -15.89 -4.83
C ASN A 70 13.50 -15.89 -6.32
N ASN A 71 13.42 -14.72 -6.91
CA ASN A 71 13.30 -14.63 -8.32
C ASN A 71 14.49 -15.21 -9.00
N ALA A 72 15.57 -15.20 -8.32
CA ALA A 72 16.73 -15.80 -8.86
C ALA A 72 16.45 -17.24 -9.16
N GLU A 73 15.55 -17.85 -8.38
CA GLU A 73 15.23 -19.18 -8.65
C GLU A 73 13.95 -19.26 -9.31
N ALA A 74 13.05 -18.45 -9.02
CA ALA A 74 11.75 -18.61 -9.61
C ALA A 74 11.79 -18.38 -11.07
N VAL A 75 12.69 -17.59 -11.42
CA VAL A 75 12.70 -17.26 -12.79
C VAL A 75 12.69 -18.42 -13.60
N GLN A 76 13.28 -19.35 -13.05
CA GLN A 76 13.22 -20.37 -13.78
C GLN A 76 11.97 -20.87 -13.90
N ASP A 77 11.21 -20.73 -13.07
CA ASP A 77 10.01 -21.24 -13.25
C ASP A 77 9.49 -20.80 -14.39
N GLY A 78 10.07 -20.18 -14.75
CA GLY A 78 9.74 -19.89 -15.85
C GLY A 78 8.72 -19.82 -16.14
N CYS A 79 8.78 -19.73 -15.77
CA CYS A 79 7.92 -19.51 -16.23
C CYS A 79 7.98 -19.16 -16.73
#